data_dc7771b0e25b1fdc9ef254051bc66054
#
_entry.id   dc7771b0e25b1fdc9ef254051bc66054
#
_cell.length_a   1.000
_cell.length_b   1.000
_cell.length_c   1.000
_cell.angle_alpha   90.00
_cell.angle_beta   90.00
_cell.angle_gamma   90.00
#
_symmetry.space_group_name_H-M   'P 1'
#
loop_
_entity.id
_entity.type
_entity.pdbx_description
1 polymer ?
#
loop_
_entity_poly.entity_id
_entity_poly.type
_entity_poly.pdbx_seq_one_letter_code
_entity_poly.pdbx_strand_id
1 'polypeptide(L)'
;RRDPRTRLRAIVLVPTRELAQQVAEELRLLTRGSLLRVLAAYGKVSLLPQKEALAKGVDIVVATPGRARELIELDAMTLAHVERVVCDEADRMLDMGFLPQVEWVLARIPDGRPKWLLSATLPKPVEDLVHKMLAKPRKIEAGERNRAAVHLAHRRMLVDETLKTPALLSLLKEESLRRGIVVYCASKRRTGWVAGALRKHEVSVAVVHGDRSQLQREKALESFAHGRCRVLVATDVAARGLHVPGIKLVVNYDVPVSPEEWIHRVGRAGHGGGEGSSITFVSPEERARWEAVVTLARPEWDAMEAADDLAQFMRDRDRARHDRAKDEEARVIAEFEAKARAERDKAKRLKDAARKRKMTAARHDSKQFRGTRSNTPIAKDQKPGRGVKRTGA
;
A
#
# COMPACT_ATOMS: atom_id res chain seq x y z
N ARG A 1 10.92 -4.46 52.04
CA ARG A 1 9.64 -4.90 51.44
C ARG A 1 9.16 -3.77 50.55
N ARG A 2 9.11 -3.97 49.21
CA ARG A 2 8.47 -3.01 48.32
C ARG A 2 6.96 -3.02 48.58
N ASP A 3 6.36 -1.83 48.69
CA ASP A 3 4.91 -1.67 48.62
C ASP A 3 4.44 -2.33 47.29
N PRO A 4 3.53 -3.31 47.34
CA PRO A 4 2.99 -3.92 46.12
C PRO A 4 2.30 -2.94 45.17
N ARG A 5 1.99 -1.73 45.64
CA ARG A 5 1.57 -0.59 44.81
C ARG A 5 2.79 0.09 44.21
N THR A 6 3.47 -0.59 43.31
CA THR A 6 4.59 -0.02 42.56
C THR A 6 4.10 1.23 41.86
N ARG A 7 4.66 2.38 42.27
CA ARG A 7 4.31 3.70 41.77
C ARG A 7 4.95 3.88 40.41
N LEU A 8 4.15 4.22 39.41
CA LEU A 8 4.67 4.62 38.11
C LEU A 8 5.64 5.79 38.28
N ARG A 9 6.91 5.57 37.90
CA ARG A 9 8.00 6.54 38.09
C ARG A 9 8.37 7.28 36.82
N ALA A 10 8.18 6.64 35.66
CA ALA A 10 8.47 7.26 34.37
C ALA A 10 7.41 6.94 33.34
N ILE A 11 7.09 7.95 32.54
CA ILE A 11 6.25 7.81 31.37
C ILE A 11 7.00 8.29 30.11
N VAL A 12 6.94 7.49 29.06
CA VAL A 12 7.47 7.80 27.74
C VAL A 12 6.29 7.80 26.77
N LEU A 13 5.98 8.97 26.18
CA LEU A 13 4.96 9.11 25.16
C LEU A 13 5.59 8.99 23.78
N VAL A 14 5.01 8.14 22.95
CA VAL A 14 5.50 7.84 21.59
C VAL A 14 4.33 7.79 20.60
N PRO A 15 4.50 8.20 19.33
CA PRO A 15 3.39 8.30 18.38
C PRO A 15 2.79 6.97 17.95
N THR A 16 3.59 5.89 17.93
CA THR A 16 3.16 4.61 17.34
C THR A 16 3.29 3.45 18.31
N ARG A 17 2.54 2.38 18.05
CA ARG A 17 2.57 1.15 18.84
C ARG A 17 3.88 0.41 18.68
N GLU A 18 4.39 0.40 17.45
CA GLU A 18 5.64 -0.23 17.10
C GLU A 18 6.78 0.41 17.88
N LEU A 19 6.81 1.75 17.93
CA LEU A 19 7.80 2.47 18.73
C LEU A 19 7.60 2.23 20.23
N ALA A 20 6.34 2.12 20.70
CA ALA A 20 6.08 1.79 22.11
C ALA A 20 6.61 0.40 22.49
N GLN A 21 6.44 -0.58 21.63
CA GLN A 21 6.98 -1.93 21.83
C GLN A 21 8.50 -1.92 21.80
N GLN A 22 9.10 -1.27 20.82
CA GLN A 22 10.54 -1.19 20.64
C GLN A 22 11.22 -0.50 21.82
N VAL A 23 10.78 0.71 22.18
CA VAL A 23 11.36 1.45 23.32
C VAL A 23 11.18 0.67 24.62
N ALA A 24 10.03 0.01 24.81
CA ALA A 24 9.82 -0.83 25.98
C ALA A 24 10.74 -2.06 25.99
N GLU A 25 11.04 -2.66 24.84
CA GLU A 25 11.98 -3.77 24.73
C GLU A 25 13.41 -3.34 25.05
N GLU A 26 13.87 -2.23 24.49
CA GLU A 26 15.18 -1.64 24.78
C GLU A 26 15.32 -1.32 26.29
N LEU A 27 14.28 -0.72 26.89
CA LEU A 27 14.27 -0.43 28.33
C LEU A 27 14.31 -1.71 29.16
N ARG A 28 13.65 -2.79 28.76
CA ARG A 28 13.73 -4.09 29.42
C ARG A 28 15.14 -4.69 29.34
N LEU A 29 15.80 -4.54 28.17
CA LEU A 29 17.19 -4.97 28.00
C LEU A 29 18.13 -4.19 28.92
N LEU A 30 18.00 -2.85 28.93
CA LEU A 30 18.81 -1.98 29.77
C LEU A 30 18.56 -2.18 31.28
N THR A 31 17.35 -2.57 31.65
CA THR A 31 16.98 -2.82 33.06
C THR A 31 17.11 -4.27 33.46
N ARG A 32 17.68 -5.12 32.60
CA ARG A 32 17.92 -6.57 32.92
C ARG A 32 18.75 -6.70 34.19
N GLY A 33 18.28 -7.52 35.11
CA GLY A 33 18.91 -7.67 36.44
C GLY A 33 18.46 -6.64 37.48
N SER A 34 17.70 -5.61 37.10
CA SER A 34 17.02 -4.73 38.04
C SER A 34 15.62 -5.25 38.39
N LEU A 35 14.99 -4.59 39.40
CA LEU A 35 13.60 -4.88 39.75
C LEU A 35 12.58 -3.99 39.00
N LEU A 36 13.04 -3.20 37.99
CA LEU A 36 12.20 -2.33 37.26
C LEU A 36 11.30 -3.07 36.27
N ARG A 37 10.02 -2.74 36.27
CA ARG A 37 9.01 -3.31 35.38
C ARG A 37 8.61 -2.29 34.32
N VAL A 38 8.71 -2.71 33.05
CA VAL A 38 8.41 -1.87 31.89
C VAL A 38 7.18 -2.39 31.16
N LEU A 39 6.20 -1.53 30.94
CA LEU A 39 4.96 -1.82 30.18
C LEU A 39 4.93 -1.00 28.90
N ALA A 40 4.67 -1.67 27.77
CA ALA A 40 4.23 -1.00 26.54
C ALA A 40 2.69 -0.89 26.54
N ALA A 41 2.15 0.33 26.45
CA ALA A 41 0.72 0.61 26.51
C ALA A 41 0.26 1.31 25.21
N TYR A 42 -0.52 0.62 24.36
CA TYR A 42 -0.96 1.15 23.07
C TYR A 42 -2.35 0.64 22.68
N GLY A 43 -3.02 1.39 21.83
CA GLY A 43 -4.39 1.12 21.42
C GLY A 43 -4.56 -0.01 20.39
N LYS A 44 -5.81 -0.33 20.04
CA LYS A 44 -6.26 -1.37 19.10
C LYS A 44 -5.83 -2.80 19.46
N VAL A 45 -5.50 -3.04 20.69
CA VAL A 45 -5.31 -4.34 21.32
C VAL A 45 -6.11 -4.36 22.61
N SER A 46 -6.33 -5.53 23.17
CA SER A 46 -7.07 -5.69 24.44
C SER A 46 -6.49 -4.79 25.54
N LEU A 47 -7.37 -4.09 26.22
CA LEU A 47 -7.04 -3.23 27.36
C LEU A 47 -6.72 -4.06 28.63
N LEU A 48 -7.37 -5.22 28.78
CA LEU A 48 -7.33 -6.02 30.01
C LEU A 48 -5.91 -6.43 30.42
N PRO A 49 -5.05 -6.98 29.53
CA PRO A 49 -3.67 -7.34 29.95
C PRO A 49 -2.85 -6.15 30.42
N GLN A 50 -3.11 -4.93 29.84
CA GLN A 50 -2.39 -3.72 30.25
C GLN A 50 -2.86 -3.24 31.63
N LYS A 51 -4.17 -3.31 31.91
CA LYS A 51 -4.72 -3.02 33.25
C LYS A 51 -4.19 -3.99 34.30
N GLU A 52 -4.16 -5.27 33.99
CA GLU A 52 -3.61 -6.29 34.91
C GLU A 52 -2.12 -6.08 35.20
N ALA A 53 -1.34 -5.70 34.18
CA ALA A 53 0.07 -5.38 34.37
C ALA A 53 0.26 -4.16 35.28
N LEU A 54 -0.54 -3.10 35.08
CA LEU A 54 -0.54 -1.90 35.93
C LEU A 54 -0.96 -2.24 37.37
N ALA A 55 -1.99 -3.05 37.57
CA ALA A 55 -2.43 -3.49 38.91
C ALA A 55 -1.35 -4.29 39.66
N LYS A 56 -0.57 -5.10 38.92
CA LYS A 56 0.62 -5.81 39.49
C LYS A 56 1.78 -4.86 39.77
N GLY A 57 1.71 -3.64 39.30
CA GLY A 57 2.70 -2.57 39.46
C GLY A 57 3.71 -2.50 38.33
N VAL A 58 3.91 -1.30 37.82
CA VAL A 58 4.82 -0.96 36.74
C VAL A 58 5.61 0.30 37.13
N ASP A 59 6.91 0.30 36.86
CA ASP A 59 7.81 1.42 37.17
C ASP A 59 7.90 2.39 35.96
N ILE A 60 7.91 1.86 34.74
CA ILE A 60 8.04 2.62 33.49
C ILE A 60 6.91 2.23 32.53
N VAL A 61 6.19 3.21 32.03
CA VAL A 61 5.20 2.99 30.95
C VAL A 61 5.71 3.69 29.70
N VAL A 62 5.75 2.96 28.59
CA VAL A 62 5.93 3.52 27.25
C VAL A 62 4.58 3.46 26.56
N ALA A 63 3.99 4.60 26.24
CA ALA A 63 2.61 4.64 25.81
C ALA A 63 2.36 5.50 24.56
N THR A 64 1.36 5.07 23.75
CA THR A 64 0.75 5.99 22.79
C THR A 64 -0.20 6.95 23.53
N PRO A 65 -0.27 8.23 23.13
CA PRO A 65 -1.02 9.26 23.88
C PRO A 65 -2.48 8.91 24.14
N GLY A 66 -3.18 8.38 23.13
CA GLY A 66 -4.58 7.97 23.27
C GLY A 66 -4.80 6.85 24.29
N ARG A 67 -3.90 5.84 24.33
CA ARG A 67 -3.98 4.74 25.32
C ARG A 67 -3.56 5.20 26.70
N ALA A 68 -2.57 6.08 26.82
CA ALA A 68 -2.22 6.67 28.10
C ALA A 68 -3.43 7.40 28.71
N ARG A 69 -4.09 8.24 27.92
CA ARG A 69 -5.32 8.94 28.33
C ARG A 69 -6.41 7.96 28.77
N GLU A 70 -6.72 6.95 27.97
CA GLU A 70 -7.74 5.92 28.26
C GLU A 70 -7.47 5.22 29.60
N LEU A 71 -6.21 4.82 29.84
CA LEU A 71 -5.84 4.16 31.09
C LEU A 71 -5.96 5.08 32.32
N ILE A 72 -5.68 6.37 32.15
CA ILE A 72 -5.84 7.38 33.22
C ILE A 72 -7.34 7.65 33.49
N GLU A 73 -8.14 7.85 32.45
CA GLU A 73 -9.59 8.06 32.55
C GLU A 73 -10.33 6.88 33.19
N LEU A 74 -9.80 5.67 33.04
CA LEU A 74 -10.31 4.45 33.68
C LEU A 74 -9.72 4.16 35.07
N ASP A 75 -9.00 5.09 35.67
CA ASP A 75 -8.31 4.96 36.97
C ASP A 75 -7.36 3.73 37.04
N ALA A 76 -6.99 3.19 35.89
CA ALA A 76 -6.06 2.07 35.80
C ALA A 76 -4.58 2.50 35.91
N MET A 77 -4.29 3.79 35.66
CA MET A 77 -2.96 4.39 35.72
C MET A 77 -3.03 5.76 36.38
N THR A 78 -2.19 5.99 37.40
CA THR A 78 -2.03 7.32 38.01
C THR A 78 -0.65 7.89 37.71
N LEU A 79 -0.60 9.21 37.46
CA LEU A 79 0.63 9.94 37.18
C LEU A 79 1.17 10.69 38.44
N ALA A 80 0.51 10.58 39.59
CA ALA A 80 0.84 11.28 40.81
C ALA A 80 2.28 11.09 41.30
N HIS A 81 2.89 9.97 40.96
CA HIS A 81 4.25 9.60 41.40
C HIS A 81 5.28 9.62 40.27
N VAL A 82 4.91 10.15 39.09
CA VAL A 82 5.83 10.25 37.97
C VAL A 82 6.98 11.19 38.30
N GLU A 83 8.18 10.72 38.14
CA GLU A 83 9.42 11.44 38.39
C GLU A 83 10.08 11.92 37.09
N ARG A 84 9.83 11.23 35.98
CA ARG A 84 10.46 11.48 34.68
C ARG A 84 9.44 11.37 33.55
N VAL A 85 9.53 12.29 32.60
CA VAL A 85 8.63 12.34 31.42
C VAL A 85 9.47 12.48 30.17
N VAL A 86 9.18 11.66 29.18
CA VAL A 86 9.78 11.76 27.85
C VAL A 86 8.68 11.80 26.82
N CYS A 87 8.73 12.75 25.89
CA CYS A 87 7.96 12.78 24.67
C CYS A 87 8.92 12.56 23.50
N ASP A 88 8.82 11.44 22.84
CA ASP A 88 9.69 11.08 21.72
C ASP A 88 8.95 11.16 20.39
N GLU A 89 9.62 11.59 19.33
CA GLU A 89 9.05 11.88 18.01
C GLU A 89 7.85 12.87 18.11
N ALA A 90 8.06 14.03 18.78
CA ALA A 90 6.99 15.00 19.03
C ALA A 90 6.38 15.60 17.76
N ASP A 91 7.18 15.85 16.74
CA ASP A 91 6.72 16.26 15.40
C ASP A 91 5.77 15.22 14.78
N ARG A 92 6.05 13.95 14.97
CA ARG A 92 5.14 12.88 14.52
C ARG A 92 3.85 12.80 15.31
N MET A 93 3.90 13.10 16.62
CA MET A 93 2.68 13.19 17.41
C MET A 93 1.80 14.35 16.92
N LEU A 94 2.41 15.44 16.42
CA LEU A 94 1.71 16.52 15.72
C LEU A 94 1.03 16.03 14.45
N ASP A 95 1.79 15.39 13.54
CA ASP A 95 1.28 14.88 12.26
C ASP A 95 0.11 13.92 12.43
N MET A 96 0.11 13.16 13.51
CA MET A 96 -0.94 12.19 13.83
C MET A 96 -2.11 12.80 14.63
N GLY A 97 -2.07 14.11 14.91
CA GLY A 97 -3.10 14.81 15.64
C GLY A 97 -3.16 14.44 17.13
N PHE A 98 -2.05 13.98 17.73
CA PHE A 98 -2.00 13.55 19.13
C PHE A 98 -1.63 14.65 20.12
N LEU A 99 -1.29 15.85 19.66
CA LEU A 99 -0.90 16.95 20.58
C LEU A 99 -1.93 17.21 21.67
N PRO A 100 -3.25 17.25 21.40
CA PRO A 100 -4.24 17.46 22.47
C PRO A 100 -4.20 16.37 23.55
N GLN A 101 -3.97 15.11 23.17
CA GLN A 101 -3.85 14.00 24.13
C GLN A 101 -2.54 14.09 24.91
N VAL A 102 -1.45 14.50 24.26
CA VAL A 102 -0.15 14.72 24.91
C VAL A 102 -0.29 15.83 25.96
N GLU A 103 -0.81 17.00 25.58
CA GLU A 103 -1.06 18.11 26.51
C GLU A 103 -1.94 17.68 27.69
N TRP A 104 -3.00 16.93 27.41
CA TRP A 104 -3.92 16.43 28.44
C TRP A 104 -3.22 15.49 29.45
N VAL A 105 -2.34 14.61 28.99
CA VAL A 105 -1.55 13.72 29.87
C VAL A 105 -0.55 14.54 30.68
N LEU A 106 0.17 15.44 30.03
CA LEU A 106 1.21 16.27 30.67
C LEU A 106 0.66 17.19 31.76
N ALA A 107 -0.55 17.74 31.59
CA ALA A 107 -1.24 18.56 32.58
C ALA A 107 -1.58 17.81 33.88
N ARG A 108 -1.49 16.49 33.92
CA ARG A 108 -1.77 15.64 35.09
C ARG A 108 -0.50 15.16 35.81
N ILE A 109 0.64 15.53 35.28
CA ILE A 109 1.93 15.23 35.92
C ILE A 109 2.26 16.34 36.94
N PRO A 110 2.71 15.99 38.15
CA PRO A 110 3.08 17.01 39.14
C PRO A 110 4.14 17.97 38.60
N ASP A 111 4.01 19.24 39.00
CA ASP A 111 4.97 20.27 38.61
C ASP A 111 6.38 19.99 39.09
N GLY A 112 7.36 20.65 38.46
CA GLY A 112 8.78 20.52 38.80
C GLY A 112 9.43 19.20 38.38
N ARG A 113 8.72 18.30 37.68
CA ARG A 113 9.32 17.07 37.20
C ARG A 113 10.15 17.31 35.95
N PRO A 114 11.37 16.75 35.86
CA PRO A 114 12.16 16.77 34.63
C PRO A 114 11.40 16.16 33.45
N LYS A 115 11.37 16.90 32.35
CA LYS A 115 10.69 16.51 31.13
C LYS A 115 11.67 16.64 29.96
N TRP A 116 11.62 15.69 29.04
CA TRP A 116 12.39 15.69 27.81
C TRP A 116 11.44 15.62 26.62
N LEU A 117 11.73 16.43 25.62
CA LEU A 117 11.05 16.36 24.34
C LEU A 117 12.11 16.12 23.26
N LEU A 118 11.95 15.03 22.53
CA LEU A 118 12.80 14.67 21.41
C LEU A 118 11.99 14.82 20.12
N SER A 119 12.59 15.43 19.12
CA SER A 119 11.96 15.66 17.83
C SER A 119 13.01 15.83 16.76
N ALA A 120 12.80 15.28 15.57
CA ALA A 120 13.67 15.48 14.42
C ALA A 120 13.50 16.89 13.85
N THR A 121 12.27 17.42 13.89
CA THR A 121 11.91 18.77 13.43
C THR A 121 11.18 19.55 14.54
N LEU A 122 11.21 20.88 14.47
CA LEU A 122 10.53 21.75 15.44
C LEU A 122 9.59 22.72 14.70
N PRO A 123 8.49 22.23 14.11
CA PRO A 123 7.47 23.12 13.57
C PRO A 123 6.78 23.91 14.69
N LYS A 124 6.19 25.06 14.35
CA LYS A 124 5.60 25.98 15.32
C LYS A 124 4.71 25.33 16.40
N PRO A 125 3.78 24.40 16.07
CA PRO A 125 2.96 23.76 17.11
C PRO A 125 3.77 22.90 18.10
N VAL A 126 4.90 22.32 17.68
CA VAL A 126 5.80 21.58 18.58
C VAL A 126 6.60 22.56 19.45
N GLU A 127 7.05 23.69 18.91
CA GLU A 127 7.66 24.76 19.69
C GLU A 127 6.68 25.29 20.76
N ASP A 128 5.42 25.51 20.41
CA ASP A 128 4.39 25.91 21.35
C ASP A 128 4.18 24.89 22.47
N LEU A 129 4.21 23.59 22.14
CA LEU A 129 4.19 22.50 23.13
C LEU A 129 5.42 22.57 24.04
N VAL A 130 6.63 22.80 23.50
CA VAL A 130 7.86 22.98 24.29
C VAL A 130 7.69 24.07 25.32
N HIS A 131 7.19 25.26 24.94
CA HIS A 131 6.99 26.41 25.85
C HIS A 131 5.93 26.12 26.90
N LYS A 132 4.87 25.38 26.59
CA LYS A 132 3.85 24.99 27.57
C LYS A 132 4.34 23.92 28.55
N MET A 133 5.16 23.00 28.08
CA MET A 133 5.58 21.79 28.80
C MET A 133 6.82 22.02 29.65
N LEU A 134 7.75 22.83 29.19
CA LEU A 134 9.08 22.99 29.75
C LEU A 134 9.27 24.43 30.31
N ALA A 135 9.54 24.53 31.59
CA ALA A 135 9.96 25.81 32.19
C ALA A 135 11.46 26.02 31.91
N LYS A 136 11.80 27.07 31.15
CA LYS A 136 13.20 27.38 30.75
C LYS A 136 13.91 26.20 30.07
N PRO A 137 13.44 25.75 28.90
CA PRO A 137 14.02 24.58 28.27
C PRO A 137 15.48 24.79 27.87
N ARG A 138 16.31 23.79 28.17
CA ARG A 138 17.64 23.70 27.57
C ARG A 138 17.54 22.98 26.25
N LYS A 139 17.87 23.67 25.18
CA LYS A 139 17.90 23.11 23.85
C LYS A 139 19.25 22.45 23.60
N ILE A 140 19.20 21.19 23.16
CA ILE A 140 20.35 20.41 22.72
C ILE A 140 20.08 20.01 21.28
N GLU A 141 20.93 20.44 20.36
CA GLU A 141 20.85 20.11 18.94
C GLU A 141 21.98 19.14 18.61
N ALA A 142 21.63 18.02 18.00
CA ALA A 142 22.57 17.07 17.47
C ALA A 142 22.41 17.02 15.95
N GLY A 143 23.45 17.40 15.20
CA GLY A 143 23.42 17.50 13.74
C GLY A 143 22.82 18.82 13.22
N GLU A 144 22.80 18.96 11.90
CA GLU A 144 22.15 20.10 11.24
C GLU A 144 20.65 19.90 11.13
N ARG A 145 19.87 20.94 11.49
CA ARG A 145 18.40 20.91 11.43
C ARG A 145 17.92 20.64 10.01
N ASN A 146 16.89 19.79 9.88
CA ASN A 146 16.17 19.56 8.63
C ASN A 146 17.06 19.12 7.47
N ARG A 147 18.30 18.67 7.73
CA ARG A 147 19.18 18.16 6.69
C ARG A 147 19.04 16.65 6.58
N ALA A 148 18.93 16.16 5.36
CA ALA A 148 19.03 14.74 5.09
C ALA A 148 20.36 14.20 5.66
N ALA A 149 20.36 12.96 6.14
CA ALA A 149 21.57 12.36 6.68
C ALA A 149 22.70 12.42 5.64
N VAL A 150 23.75 13.16 5.94
CA VAL A 150 24.89 13.46 5.05
C VAL A 150 25.59 12.20 4.52
N HIS A 151 25.36 11.05 5.18
CA HIS A 151 25.96 9.76 4.82
C HIS A 151 25.13 8.94 3.83
N LEU A 152 24.00 9.47 3.35
CA LEU A 152 23.10 8.76 2.44
C LEU A 152 23.22 9.33 1.04
N ALA A 153 23.45 8.46 0.06
CA ALA A 153 23.35 8.84 -1.34
C ALA A 153 21.87 9.06 -1.69
N HIS A 154 21.50 10.28 -2.06
CA HIS A 154 20.16 10.62 -2.49
C HIS A 154 20.11 10.75 -4.01
N ARG A 155 19.16 10.05 -4.64
CA ARG A 155 18.95 10.09 -6.09
C ARG A 155 17.54 10.56 -6.40
N ARG A 156 17.40 11.29 -7.49
CA ARG A 156 16.10 11.69 -8.05
C ARG A 156 15.95 11.11 -9.44
N MET A 157 14.80 10.50 -9.71
CA MET A 157 14.44 10.06 -11.05
C MET A 157 13.17 10.79 -11.50
N LEU A 158 13.28 11.58 -12.56
CA LEU A 158 12.12 12.17 -13.22
C LEU A 158 11.46 11.09 -14.06
N VAL A 159 10.21 10.80 -13.78
CA VAL A 159 9.49 9.68 -14.41
C VAL A 159 8.00 9.93 -14.41
N ASP A 160 7.36 9.69 -15.53
CA ASP A 160 5.90 9.78 -15.62
C ASP A 160 5.22 8.79 -14.68
N GLU A 161 4.03 9.15 -14.21
CA GLU A 161 3.27 8.35 -13.26
C GLU A 161 3.08 6.88 -13.72
N THR A 162 2.82 6.69 -15.02
CA THR A 162 2.64 5.36 -15.63
C THR A 162 3.92 4.53 -15.69
N LEU A 163 5.07 5.18 -15.60
CA LEU A 163 6.40 4.58 -15.71
C LEU A 163 7.06 4.27 -14.36
N LYS A 164 6.50 4.74 -13.25
CA LYS A 164 7.07 4.50 -11.91
C LYS A 164 7.24 3.02 -11.58
N THR A 165 6.26 2.16 -11.93
CA THR A 165 6.38 0.71 -11.69
C THR A 165 7.44 0.06 -12.58
N PRO A 166 7.48 0.28 -13.90
CA PRO A 166 8.61 -0.13 -14.73
C PRO A 166 9.97 0.32 -14.18
N ALA A 167 10.09 1.59 -13.78
CA ALA A 167 11.32 2.11 -13.18
C ALA A 167 11.71 1.35 -11.90
N LEU A 168 10.75 1.10 -11.02
CA LEU A 168 10.98 0.30 -9.82
C LEU A 168 11.44 -1.12 -10.16
N LEU A 169 10.82 -1.78 -11.13
CA LEU A 169 11.22 -3.12 -11.57
C LEU A 169 12.63 -3.13 -12.19
N SER A 170 13.00 -2.09 -12.94
CA SER A 170 14.36 -1.95 -13.47
C SER A 170 15.40 -1.81 -12.35
N LEU A 171 15.15 -0.93 -11.36
CA LEU A 171 16.01 -0.80 -10.17
C LEU A 171 16.20 -2.14 -9.43
N LEU A 172 15.14 -2.94 -9.35
CA LEU A 172 15.21 -4.23 -8.67
C LEU A 172 16.00 -5.30 -9.44
N LYS A 173 16.42 -5.07 -10.67
CA LYS A 173 17.34 -5.97 -11.41
C LYS A 173 18.78 -5.85 -10.92
N GLU A 174 19.15 -4.75 -10.26
CA GLU A 174 20.50 -4.57 -9.72
C GLU A 174 20.81 -5.64 -8.66
N GLU A 175 21.92 -6.36 -8.85
CA GLU A 175 22.33 -7.43 -7.95
C GLU A 175 22.67 -6.95 -6.53
N SER A 176 23.15 -5.70 -6.42
CA SER A 176 23.45 -5.04 -5.14
C SER A 176 22.22 -4.88 -4.25
N LEU A 177 21.02 -4.85 -4.83
CA LEU A 177 19.73 -4.58 -4.18
C LEU A 177 18.92 -5.86 -3.91
N ARG A 178 19.57 -6.92 -3.45
CA ARG A 178 18.89 -8.23 -3.21
C ARG A 178 17.93 -8.23 -2.03
N ARG A 179 18.08 -7.32 -1.04
CA ARG A 179 17.26 -7.22 0.18
C ARG A 179 17.39 -5.85 0.85
N GLY A 180 16.49 -5.56 1.77
CA GLY A 180 16.54 -4.33 2.56
C GLY A 180 16.00 -3.12 1.81
N ILE A 181 14.96 -3.30 0.97
CA ILE A 181 14.36 -2.23 0.16
C ILE A 181 13.01 -1.87 0.75
N VAL A 182 12.80 -0.59 1.07
CA VAL A 182 11.51 -0.05 1.50
C VAL A 182 10.97 0.86 0.41
N VAL A 183 9.71 0.63 0.00
CA VAL A 183 9.02 1.42 -1.02
C VAL A 183 7.86 2.16 -0.35
N TYR A 184 7.93 3.48 -0.31
CA TYR A 184 6.89 4.34 0.24
C TYR A 184 5.89 4.76 -0.82
N CYS A 185 4.60 4.53 -0.55
CA CYS A 185 3.49 4.91 -1.40
C CYS A 185 2.54 5.85 -0.64
N ALA A 186 1.95 6.82 -1.35
CA ALA A 186 1.06 7.83 -0.78
C ALA A 186 -0.25 7.25 -0.20
N SER A 187 -0.70 6.08 -0.63
CA SER A 187 -1.96 5.49 -0.19
C SER A 187 -1.93 3.97 -0.05
N LYS A 188 -2.83 3.44 0.80
CA LYS A 188 -3.05 2.00 0.97
C LYS A 188 -3.43 1.28 -0.33
N ARG A 189 -4.20 1.95 -1.19
CA ARG A 189 -4.59 1.42 -2.51
C ARG A 189 -3.37 1.28 -3.41
N ARG A 190 -2.51 2.30 -3.41
CA ARG A 190 -1.27 2.27 -4.17
C ARG A 190 -0.29 1.21 -3.66
N THR A 191 -0.14 1.03 -2.34
CA THR A 191 0.69 -0.04 -1.78
C THR A 191 0.24 -1.42 -2.25
N GLY A 192 -1.08 -1.66 -2.29
CA GLY A 192 -1.65 -2.91 -2.79
C GLY A 192 -1.35 -3.13 -4.28
N TRP A 193 -1.49 -2.09 -5.09
CA TRP A 193 -1.23 -2.14 -6.52
C TRP A 193 0.25 -2.37 -6.85
N VAL A 194 1.15 -1.60 -6.22
CA VAL A 194 2.61 -1.76 -6.40
C VAL A 194 3.04 -3.16 -5.95
N ALA A 195 2.61 -3.62 -4.79
CA ALA A 195 2.93 -4.95 -4.31
C ALA A 195 2.40 -6.07 -5.23
N GLY A 196 1.21 -5.90 -5.80
CA GLY A 196 0.64 -6.81 -6.79
C GLY A 196 1.46 -6.87 -8.06
N ALA A 197 1.92 -5.72 -8.55
CA ALA A 197 2.80 -5.64 -9.72
C ALA A 197 4.15 -6.33 -9.47
N LEU A 198 4.78 -6.06 -8.32
CA LEU A 198 6.05 -6.69 -7.94
C LEU A 198 5.94 -8.21 -7.84
N ARG A 199 4.85 -8.74 -7.24
CA ARG A 199 4.63 -10.20 -7.14
C ARG A 199 4.46 -10.88 -8.49
N LYS A 200 3.84 -10.21 -9.48
CA LYS A 200 3.74 -10.71 -10.85
C LYS A 200 5.10 -10.89 -11.53
N HIS A 201 6.12 -10.20 -11.04
CA HIS A 201 7.52 -10.32 -11.47
C HIS A 201 8.38 -11.09 -10.45
N GLU A 202 7.76 -11.99 -9.67
CA GLU A 202 8.42 -12.91 -8.73
C GLU A 202 9.24 -12.25 -7.63
N VAL A 203 8.99 -10.95 -7.36
CA VAL A 203 9.61 -10.25 -6.25
C VAL A 203 8.89 -10.60 -4.96
N SER A 204 9.63 -11.06 -3.94
CA SER A 204 9.08 -11.32 -2.61
C SER A 204 8.77 -10.00 -1.87
N VAL A 205 7.49 -9.78 -1.54
CA VAL A 205 6.99 -8.50 -1.04
C VAL A 205 6.18 -8.65 0.23
N ALA A 206 6.54 -7.90 1.25
CA ALA A 206 5.71 -7.62 2.41
C ALA A 206 4.97 -6.29 2.25
N VAL A 207 3.78 -6.14 2.85
CA VAL A 207 2.94 -4.94 2.72
C VAL A 207 2.46 -4.48 4.08
N VAL A 208 2.65 -3.18 4.37
CA VAL A 208 2.21 -2.56 5.63
C VAL A 208 1.44 -1.27 5.34
N HIS A 209 0.16 -1.22 5.75
CA HIS A 209 -0.70 -0.03 5.67
C HIS A 209 -1.77 -0.06 6.77
N GLY A 210 -2.49 1.03 6.94
CA GLY A 210 -3.43 1.22 8.06
C GLY A 210 -4.54 0.18 8.21
N ASP A 211 -4.97 -0.48 7.11
CA ASP A 211 -6.03 -1.50 7.15
C ASP A 211 -5.51 -2.90 7.54
N ARG A 212 -4.20 -3.07 7.69
CA ARG A 212 -3.63 -4.33 8.19
C ARG A 212 -3.82 -4.44 9.70
N SER A 213 -4.22 -5.62 10.15
CA SER A 213 -4.25 -5.90 11.60
C SER A 213 -2.84 -5.82 12.19
N GLN A 214 -2.76 -5.60 13.51
CA GLN A 214 -1.46 -5.51 14.18
C GLN A 214 -0.62 -6.77 13.96
N LEU A 215 -1.21 -7.94 14.09
CA LEU A 215 -0.54 -9.22 13.84
C LEU A 215 -0.01 -9.34 12.38
N GLN A 216 -0.78 -8.86 11.40
CA GLN A 216 -0.32 -8.86 10.00
C GLN A 216 0.84 -7.91 9.78
N ARG A 217 0.84 -6.75 10.45
CA ARG A 217 1.95 -5.77 10.38
C ARG A 217 3.20 -6.34 11.01
N GLU A 218 3.11 -6.89 12.21
CA GLU A 218 4.24 -7.54 12.92
C GLU A 218 4.84 -8.67 12.08
N LYS A 219 4.02 -9.58 11.54
CA LYS A 219 4.50 -10.65 10.65
C LYS A 219 5.18 -10.12 9.38
N ALA A 220 4.65 -9.05 8.78
CA ALA A 220 5.24 -8.44 7.59
C ALA A 220 6.62 -7.86 7.89
N LEU A 221 6.74 -7.15 9.01
CA LEU A 221 7.99 -6.54 9.46
C LEU A 221 9.02 -7.60 9.86
N GLU A 222 8.61 -8.59 10.62
CA GLU A 222 9.45 -9.72 10.98
C GLU A 222 9.97 -10.47 9.75
N SER A 223 9.09 -10.73 8.77
CA SER A 223 9.47 -11.35 7.52
C SER A 223 10.51 -10.54 6.75
N PHE A 224 10.36 -9.21 6.74
CA PHE A 224 11.29 -8.30 6.09
C PHE A 224 12.62 -8.20 6.87
N ALA A 225 12.59 -8.05 8.19
CA ALA A 225 13.78 -7.97 9.05
C ALA A 225 14.66 -9.23 8.94
N HIS A 226 14.04 -10.41 8.82
CA HIS A 226 14.76 -11.68 8.63
C HIS A 226 15.16 -11.95 7.16
N GLY A 227 14.93 -11.00 6.24
CA GLY A 227 15.28 -11.14 4.82
C GLY A 227 14.44 -12.15 4.04
N ARG A 228 13.32 -12.64 4.61
CA ARG A 228 12.36 -13.52 3.91
C ARG A 228 11.61 -12.79 2.80
N CYS A 229 11.51 -11.46 2.90
CA CYS A 229 11.00 -10.59 1.85
C CYS A 229 12.08 -9.62 1.41
N ARG A 230 12.21 -9.43 0.10
CA ARG A 230 13.15 -8.49 -0.52
C ARG A 230 12.72 -7.04 -0.37
N VAL A 231 11.42 -6.79 -0.53
CA VAL A 231 10.81 -5.46 -0.59
C VAL A 231 9.71 -5.34 0.45
N LEU A 232 9.72 -4.24 1.20
CA LEU A 232 8.61 -3.81 2.04
C LEU A 232 7.91 -2.64 1.37
N VAL A 233 6.64 -2.78 1.00
CA VAL A 233 5.82 -1.69 0.45
C VAL A 233 4.93 -1.14 1.55
N ALA A 234 5.02 0.16 1.82
CA ALA A 234 4.35 0.76 2.98
C ALA A 234 3.78 2.14 2.69
N THR A 235 2.77 2.54 3.49
CA THR A 235 2.36 3.95 3.62
C THR A 235 3.09 4.58 4.80
N ASP A 236 3.25 5.92 4.80
CA ASP A 236 3.90 6.66 5.88
C ASP A 236 3.34 6.34 7.26
N VAL A 237 2.03 6.45 7.43
CA VAL A 237 1.36 6.19 8.71
C VAL A 237 1.69 4.80 9.26
N ALA A 238 1.84 3.83 8.39
CA ALA A 238 2.06 2.45 8.81
C ALA A 238 3.55 2.09 8.94
N ALA A 239 4.42 2.83 8.25
CA ALA A 239 5.87 2.66 8.34
C ALA A 239 6.52 3.60 9.37
N ARG A 240 5.77 4.55 9.91
CA ARG A 240 6.23 5.43 11.00
C ARG A 240 6.52 4.61 12.26
N GLY A 241 7.65 4.89 12.91
CA GLY A 241 8.10 4.16 14.09
C GLY A 241 8.66 2.76 13.82
N LEU A 242 8.84 2.39 12.54
CA LEU A 242 9.48 1.13 12.18
C LEU A 242 10.99 1.27 12.30
N HIS A 243 11.55 0.69 13.33
CA HIS A 243 12.98 0.45 13.39
C HIS A 243 13.26 -0.94 12.83
N VAL A 244 13.45 -1.01 11.51
CA VAL A 244 13.86 -2.25 10.86
C VAL A 244 15.33 -2.12 10.51
N PRO A 245 16.20 -2.92 11.13
CA PRO A 245 17.63 -2.90 10.80
C PRO A 245 17.86 -3.40 9.36
N GLY A 246 18.95 -2.94 8.74
CA GLY A 246 19.38 -3.44 7.44
C GLY A 246 18.63 -2.90 6.23
N ILE A 247 17.93 -1.76 6.35
CA ILE A 247 17.41 -1.04 5.19
C ILE A 247 18.57 -0.40 4.44
N LYS A 248 18.78 -0.85 3.20
CA LYS A 248 19.84 -0.38 2.29
C LYS A 248 19.32 0.68 1.32
N LEU A 249 18.08 0.54 0.87
CA LEU A 249 17.47 1.45 -0.08
C LEU A 249 16.06 1.86 0.35
N VAL A 250 15.83 3.16 0.35
CA VAL A 250 14.50 3.75 0.45
C VAL A 250 14.08 4.27 -0.92
N VAL A 251 12.96 3.76 -1.44
CA VAL A 251 12.35 4.26 -2.67
C VAL A 251 11.10 5.06 -2.30
N ASN A 252 11.11 6.37 -2.53
CA ASN A 252 9.91 7.17 -2.52
C ASN A 252 9.20 7.00 -3.87
N TYR A 253 8.28 6.03 -3.93
CA TYR A 253 7.48 5.80 -5.14
C TYR A 253 6.57 6.99 -5.46
N ASP A 254 6.07 7.64 -4.41
CA ASP A 254 5.37 8.92 -4.46
C ASP A 254 6.13 9.95 -3.63
N VAL A 255 6.23 11.18 -4.13
CA VAL A 255 6.77 12.30 -3.34
C VAL A 255 5.88 12.52 -2.12
N PRO A 256 6.43 12.59 -0.90
CA PRO A 256 5.65 12.79 0.32
C PRO A 256 4.91 14.12 0.31
N VAL A 257 3.92 14.23 1.21
CA VAL A 257 3.09 15.44 1.31
C VAL A 257 3.89 16.61 1.88
N SER A 258 4.83 16.34 2.80
CA SER A 258 5.69 17.35 3.40
C SER A 258 7.18 16.98 3.29
N PRO A 259 8.06 18.00 3.32
CA PRO A 259 9.50 17.78 3.35
C PRO A 259 9.98 17.00 4.58
N GLU A 260 9.35 17.19 5.73
CA GLU A 260 9.66 16.49 6.98
C GLU A 260 9.39 14.99 6.82
N GLU A 261 8.27 14.62 6.16
CA GLU A 261 8.01 13.21 5.83
C GLU A 261 9.12 12.60 4.99
N TRP A 262 9.64 13.34 4.00
CA TRP A 262 10.76 12.88 3.18
C TRP A 262 12.00 12.58 4.03
N ILE A 263 12.37 13.50 4.94
CA ILE A 263 13.49 13.32 5.87
C ILE A 263 13.29 12.06 6.71
N HIS A 264 12.09 11.85 7.25
CA HIS A 264 11.75 10.69 8.06
C HIS A 264 11.81 9.36 7.29
N ARG A 265 11.42 9.38 5.99
CA ARG A 265 11.50 8.19 5.12
C ARG A 265 12.96 7.85 4.82
N VAL A 266 13.72 8.81 4.31
CA VAL A 266 15.11 8.56 3.92
C VAL A 266 15.99 8.23 5.11
N GLY A 267 15.71 8.83 6.27
CA GLY A 267 16.36 8.51 7.54
C GLY A 267 16.15 7.06 8.00
N ARG A 268 15.40 6.22 7.30
CA ARG A 268 15.32 4.76 7.56
C ARG A 268 16.48 3.99 6.93
N ALA A 269 17.10 4.52 5.87
CA ALA A 269 18.27 3.90 5.27
C ALA A 269 19.53 4.12 6.12
N GLY A 270 20.45 3.17 6.08
CA GLY A 270 21.76 3.31 6.73
C GLY A 270 21.76 3.30 8.27
N HIS A 271 20.65 2.96 8.93
CA HIS A 271 20.61 2.86 10.40
C HIS A 271 21.59 1.80 10.90
N GLY A 272 22.34 2.17 11.96
CA GLY A 272 23.34 1.28 12.56
C GLY A 272 24.74 1.38 11.93
N GLY A 273 25.06 2.48 11.22
CA GLY A 273 26.39 2.73 10.65
C GLY A 273 26.65 2.06 9.31
N GLY A 274 25.60 1.53 8.66
CA GLY A 274 25.68 0.96 7.32
C GLY A 274 25.52 2.02 6.23
N GLU A 275 26.06 1.74 5.04
CA GLU A 275 25.78 2.52 3.85
C GLU A 275 24.31 2.38 3.45
N GLY A 276 23.64 3.50 3.17
CA GLY A 276 22.26 3.55 2.74
C GLY A 276 22.08 4.50 1.57
N SER A 277 21.02 4.30 0.82
CA SER A 277 20.66 5.20 -0.28
C SER A 277 19.17 5.46 -0.35
N SER A 278 18.78 6.54 -0.99
CA SER A 278 17.38 6.81 -1.31
C SER A 278 17.21 7.21 -2.76
N ILE A 279 16.07 6.83 -3.32
CA ILE A 279 15.65 7.23 -4.68
C ILE A 279 14.24 7.80 -4.57
N THR A 280 14.03 8.98 -5.14
CA THR A 280 12.69 9.59 -5.21
C THR A 280 12.25 9.67 -6.66
N PHE A 281 11.13 9.01 -6.98
CA PHE A 281 10.45 9.17 -8.25
C PHE A 281 9.64 10.46 -8.22
N VAL A 282 9.80 11.28 -9.23
CA VAL A 282 9.13 12.58 -9.33
C VAL A 282 8.39 12.64 -10.66
N SER A 283 7.07 12.57 -10.62
CA SER A 283 6.25 12.80 -11.80
C SER A 283 6.06 14.31 -12.04
N PRO A 284 5.62 14.71 -13.25
CA PRO A 284 5.34 16.12 -13.55
C PRO A 284 4.38 16.77 -12.53
N GLU A 285 3.36 16.03 -12.07
CA GLU A 285 2.35 16.49 -11.12
C GLU A 285 2.91 16.65 -9.69
N GLU A 286 4.02 15.98 -9.39
CA GLU A 286 4.66 16.01 -8.06
C GLU A 286 5.78 17.04 -7.97
N ARG A 287 6.12 17.73 -9.07
CA ARG A 287 7.26 18.65 -9.13
C ARG A 287 7.21 19.71 -8.02
N ALA A 288 6.08 20.35 -7.81
CA ALA A 288 5.95 21.40 -6.78
C ALA A 288 6.24 20.86 -5.36
N ARG A 289 5.76 19.65 -5.03
CA ARG A 289 6.06 18.98 -3.75
C ARG A 289 7.55 18.64 -3.63
N TRP A 290 8.15 18.19 -4.71
CA TRP A 290 9.59 17.92 -4.74
C TRP A 290 10.43 19.17 -4.53
N GLU A 291 10.07 20.30 -5.14
CA GLU A 291 10.72 21.59 -4.95
C GLU A 291 10.67 22.04 -3.48
N ALA A 292 9.56 21.83 -2.80
CA ALA A 292 9.46 22.08 -1.35
C ALA A 292 10.43 21.20 -0.55
N VAL A 293 10.56 19.92 -0.91
CA VAL A 293 11.55 19.01 -0.29
C VAL A 293 12.96 19.51 -0.49
N VAL A 294 13.33 19.88 -1.71
CA VAL A 294 14.68 20.39 -2.03
C VAL A 294 14.98 21.67 -1.25
N THR A 295 14.01 22.56 -1.12
CA THR A 295 14.17 23.83 -0.42
C THR A 295 14.43 23.64 1.07
N LEU A 296 13.71 22.74 1.75
CA LEU A 296 13.83 22.52 3.18
C LEU A 296 14.96 21.56 3.53
N ALA A 297 14.96 20.38 2.91
CA ALA A 297 15.87 19.29 3.27
C ALA A 297 17.27 19.46 2.67
N ARG A 298 17.42 20.32 1.66
CA ARG A 298 18.69 20.62 0.94
C ARG A 298 19.51 19.34 0.72
N PRO A 299 18.94 18.28 0.16
CA PRO A 299 19.68 17.06 -0.05
C PRO A 299 20.77 17.30 -1.09
N GLU A 300 21.96 16.80 -0.82
CA GLU A 300 22.93 16.55 -1.90
C GLU A 300 22.41 15.35 -2.69
N TRP A 301 22.03 15.55 -3.93
CA TRP A 301 21.42 14.50 -4.74
C TRP A 301 22.03 14.44 -6.14
N ASP A 302 22.19 13.21 -6.63
CA ASP A 302 22.55 12.92 -7.99
C ASP A 302 21.29 12.79 -8.86
N ALA A 303 21.29 13.47 -10.01
CA ALA A 303 20.24 13.24 -11.00
C ALA A 303 20.45 11.84 -11.61
N MET A 304 19.44 10.99 -11.52
CA MET A 304 19.39 9.79 -12.35
C MET A 304 18.58 10.12 -13.60
N GLU A 305 19.20 9.94 -14.75
CA GLU A 305 18.45 9.82 -15.99
C GLU A 305 17.71 8.47 -15.97
N ALA A 306 16.50 8.45 -16.56
CA ALA A 306 15.83 7.19 -16.80
C ALA A 306 16.74 6.34 -17.68
N ALA A 307 17.22 5.22 -17.16
CA ALA A 307 18.18 4.39 -17.87
C ALA A 307 17.63 3.98 -19.25
N ASP A 308 18.49 3.79 -20.22
CA ASP A 308 18.14 3.26 -21.56
C ASP A 308 17.32 1.96 -21.47
N ASP A 309 17.54 1.18 -20.43
CA ASP A 309 16.73 0.02 -20.04
C ASP A 309 15.24 0.35 -19.84
N LEU A 310 14.90 1.55 -19.34
CA LEU A 310 13.50 1.94 -19.14
C LEU A 310 12.84 2.21 -20.50
N ALA A 311 13.54 2.83 -21.43
CA ALA A 311 13.07 3.04 -22.80
C ALA A 311 12.90 1.70 -23.54
N GLN A 312 13.82 0.76 -23.33
CA GLN A 312 13.70 -0.61 -23.89
C GLN A 312 12.53 -1.37 -23.27
N PHE A 313 12.38 -1.34 -21.93
CA PHE A 313 11.26 -1.94 -21.23
C PHE A 313 9.90 -1.39 -21.70
N MET A 314 9.84 -0.09 -22.00
CA MET A 314 8.66 0.57 -22.56
C MET A 314 8.34 0.05 -23.96
N ARG A 315 9.35 -0.01 -24.84
CA ARG A 315 9.20 -0.59 -26.19
C ARG A 315 8.71 -2.02 -26.12
N ASP A 316 9.27 -2.83 -25.25
CA ASP A 316 8.91 -4.25 -25.07
C ASP A 316 7.48 -4.41 -24.50
N ARG A 317 7.10 -3.56 -23.55
CA ARG A 317 5.74 -3.54 -22.99
C ARG A 317 4.70 -3.10 -24.00
N ASP A 318 5.00 -2.05 -24.78
CA ASP A 318 4.06 -1.54 -25.79
C ASP A 318 3.94 -2.53 -26.94
N ARG A 319 5.02 -3.23 -27.31
CA ARG A 319 5.00 -4.36 -28.26
C ARG A 319 4.14 -5.51 -27.71
N ALA A 320 4.37 -5.95 -26.48
CA ALA A 320 3.58 -7.01 -25.85
C ALA A 320 2.09 -6.64 -25.66
N ARG A 321 1.78 -5.37 -25.45
CA ARG A 321 0.39 -4.88 -25.39
C ARG A 321 -0.27 -4.89 -26.77
N HIS A 322 0.48 -4.52 -27.80
CA HIS A 322 0.01 -4.55 -29.19
C HIS A 322 -0.22 -5.98 -29.69
N ASP A 323 0.70 -6.89 -29.35
CA ASP A 323 0.58 -8.30 -29.69
C ASP A 323 -0.64 -8.95 -29.01
N ARG A 324 -0.85 -8.66 -27.71
CA ARG A 324 -2.08 -9.14 -27.00
C ARG A 324 -3.36 -8.58 -27.58
N ALA A 325 -3.37 -7.32 -28.01
CA ALA A 325 -4.54 -6.73 -28.66
C ALA A 325 -4.84 -7.39 -30.00
N LYS A 326 -3.80 -7.68 -30.80
CA LYS A 326 -3.91 -8.44 -32.04
C LYS A 326 -4.41 -9.87 -31.82
N ASP A 327 -3.87 -10.58 -30.82
CA ASP A 327 -4.30 -11.94 -30.48
C ASP A 327 -5.78 -11.96 -30.03
N GLU A 328 -6.22 -10.97 -29.25
CA GLU A 328 -7.62 -10.86 -28.81
C GLU A 328 -8.54 -10.54 -30.01
N GLU A 329 -8.12 -9.65 -30.89
CA GLU A 329 -8.88 -9.30 -32.12
C GLU A 329 -8.96 -10.54 -33.05
N ALA A 330 -7.85 -11.26 -33.25
CA ALA A 330 -7.84 -12.49 -34.04
C ALA A 330 -8.74 -13.56 -33.42
N ARG A 331 -8.77 -13.67 -32.10
CA ARG A 331 -9.65 -14.61 -31.38
C ARG A 331 -11.12 -14.26 -31.55
N VAL A 332 -11.47 -12.98 -31.45
CA VAL A 332 -12.85 -12.50 -31.69
C VAL A 332 -13.28 -12.76 -33.13
N ILE A 333 -12.42 -12.49 -34.11
CA ILE A 333 -12.69 -12.77 -35.52
C ILE A 333 -12.89 -14.27 -35.74
N ALA A 334 -12.00 -15.12 -35.22
CA ALA A 334 -12.11 -16.59 -35.34
C ALA A 334 -13.41 -17.14 -34.72
N GLU A 335 -13.84 -16.59 -33.57
CA GLU A 335 -15.10 -16.96 -32.92
C GLU A 335 -16.32 -16.55 -33.76
N PHE A 336 -16.27 -15.35 -34.35
CA PHE A 336 -17.33 -14.88 -35.24
C PHE A 336 -17.43 -15.74 -36.53
N GLU A 337 -16.29 -16.05 -37.15
CA GLU A 337 -16.23 -16.93 -38.32
C GLU A 337 -16.73 -18.36 -38.02
N ALA A 338 -16.37 -18.89 -36.84
CA ALA A 338 -16.85 -20.20 -36.40
C ALA A 338 -18.37 -20.22 -36.21
N LYS A 339 -18.95 -19.18 -35.61
CA LYS A 339 -20.40 -19.00 -35.47
C LYS A 339 -21.09 -18.93 -36.86
N ALA A 340 -20.55 -18.09 -37.75
CA ALA A 340 -21.08 -17.94 -39.11
C ALA A 340 -21.01 -19.26 -39.91
N ARG A 341 -19.95 -20.04 -39.75
CA ARG A 341 -19.79 -21.37 -40.36
C ARG A 341 -20.82 -22.35 -39.80
N ALA A 342 -21.00 -22.39 -38.48
CA ALA A 342 -22.00 -23.24 -37.83
C ALA A 342 -23.42 -22.94 -38.29
N GLU A 343 -23.78 -21.65 -38.49
CA GLU A 343 -25.08 -21.24 -39.02
C GLU A 343 -25.28 -21.61 -40.48
N ARG A 344 -24.24 -21.48 -41.34
CA ARG A 344 -24.27 -21.93 -42.72
C ARG A 344 -24.46 -23.46 -42.80
N ASP A 345 -23.77 -24.22 -41.98
CA ASP A 345 -23.91 -25.71 -41.95
C ASP A 345 -25.30 -26.11 -41.43
N LYS A 346 -25.84 -25.42 -40.44
CA LYS A 346 -27.22 -25.64 -39.97
C LYS A 346 -28.26 -25.33 -41.06
N ALA A 347 -28.09 -24.23 -41.77
CA ALA A 347 -28.96 -23.87 -42.90
C ALA A 347 -28.88 -24.88 -44.05
N LYS A 348 -27.66 -25.39 -44.34
CA LYS A 348 -27.46 -26.44 -45.37
C LYS A 348 -28.14 -27.76 -44.95
N ARG A 349 -27.98 -28.20 -43.72
CA ARG A 349 -28.66 -29.42 -43.19
C ARG A 349 -30.19 -29.28 -43.25
N LEU A 350 -30.75 -28.11 -42.95
CA LEU A 350 -32.19 -27.83 -43.06
C LEU A 350 -32.69 -27.91 -44.52
N LYS A 351 -31.92 -27.35 -45.48
CA LYS A 351 -32.21 -27.42 -46.89
C LYS A 351 -32.16 -28.89 -47.41
N ASP A 352 -31.16 -29.62 -47.01
CA ASP A 352 -31.01 -31.05 -47.41
C ASP A 352 -32.14 -31.91 -46.81
N ALA A 353 -32.53 -31.68 -45.54
CA ALA A 353 -33.66 -32.33 -44.91
C ALA A 353 -34.99 -32.00 -45.59
N ALA A 354 -35.19 -30.75 -45.97
CA ALA A 354 -36.40 -30.33 -46.74
C ALA A 354 -36.45 -30.93 -48.13
N ARG A 355 -35.28 -31.07 -48.82
CA ARG A 355 -35.17 -31.75 -50.13
C ARG A 355 -35.46 -33.26 -50.00
N LYS A 356 -34.96 -33.91 -48.94
CA LYS A 356 -35.30 -35.33 -48.68
C LYS A 356 -36.77 -35.53 -48.40
N ARG A 357 -37.42 -34.63 -47.60
CA ARG A 357 -38.89 -34.67 -47.36
C ARG A 357 -39.71 -34.54 -48.66
N LYS A 358 -39.33 -33.59 -49.53
CA LYS A 358 -39.98 -33.41 -50.84
C LYS A 358 -39.83 -34.65 -51.73
N MET A 359 -38.65 -35.28 -51.78
CA MET A 359 -38.41 -36.51 -52.56
C MET A 359 -39.21 -37.69 -51.99
N THR A 360 -39.35 -37.80 -50.65
CA THR A 360 -40.14 -38.86 -50.02
C THR A 360 -41.63 -38.66 -50.27
N ALA A 361 -42.14 -37.43 -50.22
CA ALA A 361 -43.54 -37.09 -50.56
C ALA A 361 -43.85 -37.43 -52.06
N ALA A 362 -42.95 -36.99 -52.99
CA ALA A 362 -43.10 -37.31 -54.41
C ALA A 362 -43.08 -38.82 -54.73
N ARG A 363 -42.33 -39.61 -53.94
CA ARG A 363 -42.34 -41.10 -54.04
C ARG A 363 -43.65 -41.72 -53.49
N HIS A 364 -44.27 -41.07 -52.51
CA HIS A 364 -45.54 -41.53 -51.95
C HIS A 364 -46.67 -41.23 -52.95
N ASP A 365 -46.72 -40.05 -53.56
CA ASP A 365 -47.72 -39.70 -54.60
C ASP A 365 -47.59 -40.60 -55.84
N SER A 366 -46.36 -40.92 -56.26
CA SER A 366 -46.18 -41.82 -57.44
C SER A 366 -46.57 -43.27 -57.15
N LYS A 367 -46.65 -43.71 -55.88
CA LYS A 367 -47.22 -45.04 -55.53
C LYS A 367 -48.76 -45.06 -55.44
N GLN A 368 -49.41 -43.91 -55.12
CA GLN A 368 -50.87 -43.81 -55.12
C GLN A 368 -51.46 -43.73 -56.54
N PHE A 369 -50.70 -43.20 -57.52
CA PHE A 369 -51.16 -43.04 -58.91
C PHE A 369 -51.07 -44.32 -59.77
N ARG A 370 -50.56 -45.47 -59.24
CA ARG A 370 -50.52 -46.77 -59.93
C ARG A 370 -51.71 -47.71 -59.61
N GLY A 371 -52.73 -47.19 -58.87
CA GLY A 371 -53.83 -48.03 -58.34
C GLY A 371 -55.26 -47.77 -58.90
N THR A 372 -55.46 -46.90 -59.87
CA THR A 372 -56.83 -46.76 -60.47
C THR A 372 -56.76 -46.47 -61.96
N ARG A 373 -56.77 -47.52 -62.76
CA ARG A 373 -57.30 -47.46 -64.11
C ARG A 373 -58.67 -48.13 -64.16
N SER A 374 -59.74 -47.35 -64.30
CA SER A 374 -60.91 -47.82 -65.08
C SER A 374 -61.81 -46.61 -65.52
N ASN A 375 -61.98 -46.57 -66.84
CA ASN A 375 -63.15 -46.15 -67.65
C ASN A 375 -63.74 -44.74 -67.55
N THR A 376 -63.46 -43.93 -68.63
CA THR A 376 -64.32 -43.38 -69.65
C THR A 376 -65.51 -42.44 -69.28
N PRO A 377 -66.06 -41.53 -70.17
CA PRO A 377 -65.50 -40.79 -71.31
C PRO A 377 -65.86 -39.28 -71.37
N ILE A 378 -65.17 -38.56 -72.25
CA ILE A 378 -65.49 -37.44 -73.15
C ILE A 378 -66.77 -36.55 -72.90
N ALA A 379 -66.54 -35.23 -72.79
CA ALA A 379 -67.21 -34.12 -73.45
C ALA A 379 -66.43 -32.83 -73.34
N LYS A 380 -66.20 -32.28 -74.35
CA LYS A 380 -66.06 -31.13 -75.20
C LYS A 380 -66.40 -29.79 -74.54
N ASP A 381 -65.62 -28.82 -74.98
CA ASP A 381 -65.88 -27.39 -75.29
C ASP A 381 -65.78 -26.37 -74.11
N GLN A 382 -64.97 -25.43 -74.22
CA GLN A 382 -65.00 -24.10 -74.79
C GLN A 382 -63.93 -23.17 -74.22
N LYS A 383 -63.17 -22.58 -75.15
CA LYS A 383 -62.41 -21.31 -74.92
C LYS A 383 -63.42 -20.18 -74.97
N PRO A 384 -63.05 -18.88 -74.81
CA PRO A 384 -61.87 -18.21 -74.32
C PRO A 384 -62.18 -16.95 -73.44
N GLY A 385 -61.20 -16.21 -73.08
CA GLY A 385 -61.31 -14.84 -72.62
C GLY A 385 -60.10 -14.30 -71.85
N ARG A 386 -59.22 -13.73 -72.52
CA ARG A 386 -58.62 -12.40 -72.58
C ARG A 386 -58.91 -11.47 -71.37
N GLY A 387 -57.90 -10.81 -71.00
CA GLY A 387 -57.87 -9.46 -70.47
C GLY A 387 -56.94 -9.27 -69.27
N VAL A 388 -55.84 -8.66 -69.49
CA VAL A 388 -55.41 -7.27 -69.63
C VAL A 388 -54.98 -6.65 -68.33
N LYS A 389 -53.68 -6.31 -68.32
CA LYS A 389 -53.01 -5.08 -67.85
C LYS A 389 -52.87 -4.74 -66.35
N ARG A 390 -51.57 -4.50 -66.05
CA ARG A 390 -50.96 -3.20 -65.57
C ARG A 390 -51.30 -2.80 -64.15
N THR A 391 -50.38 -2.39 -63.36
CA THR A 391 -49.28 -1.45 -63.18
C THR A 391 -49.03 -1.44 -61.72
N GLY A 392 -47.87 -1.39 -61.20
CA GLY A 392 -46.95 -0.26 -61.11
C GLY A 392 -46.92 0.26 -59.68
N ALA A 393 -45.89 0.24 -59.09
CA ALA A 393 -45.12 1.19 -58.30
C ALA A 393 -44.13 0.40 -57.37
#